data_ae56cdf8b680d11424729701e2114a59
#
_entry.id   ae56cdf8b680d11424729701e2114a59
#
_cell.length_a   1.000
_cell.length_b   1.000
_cell.length_c   1.000
_cell.angle_alpha   90.00
_cell.angle_beta   90.00
_cell.angle_gamma   90.00
#
_symmetry.space_group_name_H-M   'P 1'
#
loop_
_entity.id
_entity.type
_entity.pdbx_description
1 polymer ?
#
loop_
_entity_poly.entity_id
_entity_poly.type
_entity_poly.pdbx_seq_one_letter_code
_entity_poly.pdbx_strand_id
1 'polypeptide(L)'
;MSKVFTYQKTDKLKSRKQTQHLFSTGQAINVFPIRLIYTIEPLASKIDNTPLSSLLQAGVGAPSRTFRKAVQRTRVKRLLREAYRLEKPNFLSQAALDNKRVNLFFLYTDALVLTQAAIQGKVKEALSLLVTKLKEA
;
A
#
# COMPACT_ATOMS: atom_id res chain seq x y z
N MET A 1 4.97 5.22 22.06
CA MET A 1 4.77 5.78 20.75
C MET A 1 4.12 4.82 19.80
N SER A 2 2.85 4.78 19.86
CA SER A 2 2.06 3.82 19.16
C SER A 2 1.66 4.26 17.74
N LYS A 3 2.16 5.39 17.26
CA LYS A 3 1.71 5.96 15.99
C LYS A 3 2.09 5.15 14.76
N VAL A 4 3.06 4.25 14.87
CA VAL A 4 3.46 3.37 13.76
C VAL A 4 2.35 2.42 13.36
N PHE A 5 1.40 2.11 14.25
CA PHE A 5 0.26 1.25 13.95
C PHE A 5 -0.97 2.01 13.48
N THR A 6 -0.88 3.33 13.37
CA THR A 6 -2.01 4.17 13.00
C THR A 6 -1.99 4.45 11.51
N TYR A 7 -3.13 4.25 10.84
CA TYR A 7 -3.32 4.66 9.44
C TYR A 7 -3.73 6.12 9.46
N GLN A 8 -2.76 7.00 9.36
CA GLN A 8 -2.97 8.43 9.48
C GLN A 8 -3.33 9.07 8.14
N LYS A 9 -3.79 10.31 8.23
CA LYS A 9 -4.16 11.10 7.07
C LYS A 9 -3.00 11.24 6.07
N THR A 10 -1.79 11.37 6.58
CA THR A 10 -0.59 11.48 5.76
C THR A 10 -0.21 10.17 5.05
N ASP A 11 -0.73 9.04 5.53
CA ASP A 11 -0.49 7.74 4.91
C ASP A 11 -1.37 7.50 3.70
N LYS A 12 -2.44 8.26 3.55
CA LYS A 12 -3.43 8.03 2.50
C LYS A 12 -2.99 8.64 1.18
N LEU A 13 -3.16 7.88 0.13
CA LEU A 13 -2.99 8.36 -1.23
C LEU A 13 -4.27 9.12 -1.61
N LYS A 14 -4.26 10.45 -1.47
CA LYS A 14 -5.47 11.26 -1.55
C LYS A 14 -5.75 11.83 -2.92
N SER A 15 -4.72 12.16 -3.67
CA SER A 15 -4.89 12.84 -4.93
C SER A 15 -5.32 11.87 -6.02
N ARG A 16 -6.37 12.25 -6.75
CA ARG A 16 -6.80 11.49 -7.92
C ARG A 16 -5.69 11.44 -8.97
N LYS A 17 -4.92 12.52 -9.10
CA LYS A 17 -3.79 12.57 -10.01
C LYS A 17 -2.69 11.59 -9.61
N GLN A 18 -2.41 11.49 -8.31
CA GLN A 18 -1.42 10.54 -7.80
C GLN A 18 -1.86 9.12 -8.07
N THR A 19 -3.13 8.81 -7.85
CA THR A 19 -3.68 7.48 -8.10
C THR A 19 -3.62 7.13 -9.57
N GLN A 20 -4.00 8.06 -10.45
CA GLN A 20 -3.93 7.84 -11.90
C GLN A 20 -2.50 7.66 -12.37
N HIS A 21 -1.58 8.47 -11.86
CA HIS A 21 -0.16 8.33 -12.17
C HIS A 21 0.35 6.95 -11.74
N LEU A 22 -0.04 6.52 -10.56
CA LEU A 22 0.33 5.21 -10.03
C LEU A 22 -0.17 4.08 -10.93
N PHE A 23 -1.42 4.15 -11.39
CA PHE A 23 -1.98 3.12 -12.27
C PHE A 23 -1.34 3.13 -13.66
N SER A 24 -0.92 4.29 -14.15
CA SER A 24 -0.36 4.39 -15.50
C SER A 24 1.13 4.08 -15.56
N THR A 25 1.89 4.39 -14.51
CA THR A 25 3.34 4.23 -14.50
C THR A 25 3.83 3.20 -13.50
N GLY A 26 2.95 2.73 -12.61
CA GLY A 26 3.32 1.82 -11.54
C GLY A 26 3.59 0.41 -12.03
N GLN A 27 4.39 -0.31 -11.26
CA GLN A 27 4.61 -1.73 -11.44
C GLN A 27 3.71 -2.50 -10.49
N ALA A 28 3.49 -3.78 -10.76
CA ALA A 28 2.57 -4.58 -9.97
C ALA A 28 3.26 -5.82 -9.40
N ILE A 29 2.92 -6.12 -8.16
CA ILE A 29 3.27 -7.38 -7.50
C ILE A 29 1.95 -8.11 -7.25
N ASN A 30 1.84 -9.32 -7.78
CA ASN A 30 0.63 -10.11 -7.64
C ASN A 30 0.83 -11.18 -6.58
N VAL A 31 0.06 -11.06 -5.50
CA VAL A 31 -0.05 -12.09 -4.47
C VAL A 31 -1.54 -12.38 -4.34
N PHE A 32 -2.06 -13.25 -5.20
CA PHE A 32 -3.49 -13.48 -5.30
C PHE A 32 -4.13 -13.75 -3.94
N PRO A 33 -5.25 -13.10 -3.58
CA PRO A 33 -6.10 -12.25 -4.42
C PRO A 33 -5.78 -10.75 -4.33
N ILE A 34 -4.59 -10.39 -3.92
CA ILE A 34 -4.18 -8.99 -3.76
C ILE A 34 -3.19 -8.63 -4.87
N ARG A 35 -3.41 -7.47 -5.46
CA ARG A 35 -2.49 -6.89 -6.42
C ARG A 35 -1.96 -5.59 -5.82
N LEU A 36 -0.65 -5.53 -5.63
CA LEU A 36 0.00 -4.32 -5.13
C LEU A 36 0.60 -3.58 -6.31
N ILE A 37 0.06 -2.38 -6.56
CA ILE A 37 0.59 -1.49 -7.57
C ILE A 37 1.44 -0.45 -6.84
N TYR A 38 2.65 -0.21 -7.32
CA TYR A 38 3.57 0.68 -6.63
C TYR A 38 4.41 1.50 -7.59
N THR A 39 4.84 2.66 -7.13
CA THR A 39 5.86 3.47 -7.79
C THR A 39 6.94 3.80 -6.77
N ILE A 40 8.18 3.80 -7.22
CA ILE A 40 9.34 4.22 -6.44
C ILE A 40 9.92 5.43 -7.15
N GLU A 41 9.88 6.58 -6.51
CA GLU A 41 10.35 7.82 -7.08
C GLU A 41 11.52 8.36 -6.27
N PRO A 42 12.65 8.68 -6.91
CA PRO A 42 13.74 9.34 -6.19
C PRO A 42 13.33 10.77 -5.86
N LEU A 43 13.71 11.24 -4.68
CA LEU A 43 13.50 12.63 -4.32
C LEU A 43 14.60 13.46 -4.95
N ALA A 44 14.21 14.51 -5.67
CA ALA A 44 15.14 15.35 -6.40
C ALA A 44 16.04 16.17 -5.49
N SER A 45 15.59 16.44 -4.28
CA SER A 45 16.38 17.18 -3.31
C SER A 45 16.15 16.59 -1.93
N LYS A 46 17.19 16.69 -1.11
CA LYS A 46 17.10 16.29 0.27
C LYS A 46 16.22 17.28 1.01
N ILE A 47 15.02 16.85 1.36
CA ILE A 47 14.13 17.67 2.16
C ILE A 47 14.32 17.22 3.61
N ASP A 48 15.06 18.00 4.38
CA ASP A 48 15.49 17.61 5.71
C ASP A 48 14.35 17.41 6.70
N ASN A 49 13.18 17.99 6.42
CA ASN A 49 12.04 17.95 7.32
C ASN A 49 10.88 17.11 6.81
N THR A 50 11.10 16.28 5.78
CA THR A 50 10.05 15.40 5.27
C THR A 50 9.84 14.25 6.26
N PRO A 51 8.66 14.14 6.89
CA PRO A 51 8.41 13.00 7.78
C PRO A 51 8.45 11.70 6.99
N LEU A 52 8.92 10.64 7.63
CA LEU A 52 8.96 9.32 7.01
C LEU A 52 7.59 8.89 6.50
N SER A 53 6.52 9.27 7.19
CA SER A 53 5.16 8.95 6.81
C SER A 53 4.73 9.59 5.48
N SER A 54 5.33 10.70 5.08
CA SER A 54 5.00 11.33 3.79
C SER A 54 5.79 10.75 2.63
N LEU A 55 6.82 9.95 2.92
CA LEU A 55 7.58 9.22 1.90
C LEU A 55 6.89 7.91 1.49
N LEU A 56 5.95 7.44 2.30
CA LEU A 56 5.23 6.19 2.05
C LEU A 56 3.74 6.48 2.16
N GLN A 57 3.05 6.40 1.03
CA GLN A 57 1.60 6.61 0.98
C GLN A 57 0.94 5.39 0.38
N ALA A 58 -0.23 5.03 0.91
CA ALA A 58 -0.94 3.84 0.49
C ALA A 58 -2.42 4.10 0.29
N GLY A 59 -2.98 3.48 -0.73
CA GLY A 59 -4.41 3.45 -0.96
C GLY A 59 -4.91 2.02 -1.04
N VAL A 60 -6.21 1.84 -0.95
CA VAL A 60 -6.84 0.54 -1.07
C VAL A 60 -8.02 0.63 -2.02
N GLY A 61 -8.29 -0.44 -2.74
CA GLY A 61 -9.38 -0.48 -3.70
C GLY A 61 -10.08 -1.82 -3.73
N ALA A 62 -11.40 -1.77 -3.96
CA ALA A 62 -12.21 -2.94 -4.20
C ALA A 62 -13.04 -2.63 -5.44
N PRO A 63 -12.73 -3.22 -6.61
CA PRO A 63 -13.40 -2.86 -7.85
C PRO A 63 -14.90 -3.14 -7.83
N SER A 64 -15.69 -2.23 -8.38
CA SER A 64 -17.14 -2.42 -8.47
C SER A 64 -17.51 -3.60 -9.37
N ARG A 65 -16.63 -3.96 -10.29
CA ARG A 65 -16.78 -5.14 -11.15
C ARG A 65 -16.80 -6.42 -10.34
N THR A 66 -15.96 -6.49 -9.31
CA THR A 66 -15.84 -7.65 -8.42
C THR A 66 -16.86 -7.59 -7.30
N PHE A 67 -17.08 -6.40 -6.73
CA PHE A 67 -17.97 -6.19 -5.59
C PHE A 67 -19.03 -5.18 -5.97
N ARG A 68 -20.20 -5.65 -6.39
CA ARG A 68 -21.27 -4.78 -6.85
C ARG A 68 -21.91 -3.97 -5.71
N LYS A 69 -21.96 -4.57 -4.51
CA LYS A 69 -22.57 -3.89 -3.35
C LYS A 69 -21.55 -3.01 -2.66
N ALA A 70 -21.96 -1.78 -2.35
CA ALA A 70 -21.07 -0.83 -1.65
C ALA A 70 -20.62 -1.33 -0.30
N VAL A 71 -21.48 -2.06 0.40
CA VAL A 71 -21.14 -2.66 1.71
C VAL A 71 -19.98 -3.61 1.59
N GLN A 72 -19.97 -4.43 0.55
CA GLN A 72 -18.87 -5.38 0.31
C GLN A 72 -17.56 -4.65 0.01
N ARG A 73 -17.61 -3.61 -0.82
CA ARG A 73 -16.43 -2.80 -1.13
C ARG A 73 -15.85 -2.15 0.11
N THR A 74 -16.72 -1.59 0.94
CA THR A 74 -16.30 -0.96 2.20
C THR A 74 -15.62 -1.96 3.13
N ARG A 75 -16.20 -3.16 3.24
CA ARG A 75 -15.65 -4.22 4.07
C ARG A 75 -14.25 -4.64 3.60
N VAL A 76 -14.09 -4.87 2.30
CA VAL A 76 -12.81 -5.29 1.72
C VAL A 76 -11.76 -4.22 1.92
N LYS A 77 -12.11 -2.95 1.66
CA LYS A 77 -11.17 -1.86 1.86
C LYS A 77 -10.74 -1.75 3.33
N ARG A 78 -11.66 -1.96 4.26
CA ARG A 78 -11.35 -1.95 5.69
C ARG A 78 -10.38 -3.06 6.06
N LEU A 79 -10.59 -4.27 5.52
CA LEU A 79 -9.69 -5.39 5.76
C LEU A 79 -8.28 -5.11 5.22
N LEU A 80 -8.19 -4.53 4.04
CA LEU A 80 -6.91 -4.17 3.45
C LEU A 80 -6.18 -3.09 4.26
N ARG A 81 -6.90 -2.05 4.70
CA ARG A 81 -6.32 -1.00 5.53
C ARG A 81 -5.80 -1.54 6.84
N GLU A 82 -6.56 -2.44 7.48
CA GLU A 82 -6.17 -3.04 8.73
C GLU A 82 -4.92 -3.89 8.56
N ALA A 83 -4.87 -4.70 7.51
CA ALA A 83 -3.70 -5.52 7.20
C ALA A 83 -2.45 -4.66 6.98
N TYR A 84 -2.59 -3.59 6.21
CA TYR A 84 -1.49 -2.66 5.95
C TYR A 84 -1.04 -1.99 7.24
N ARG A 85 -1.99 -1.52 8.06
CA ARG A 85 -1.68 -0.86 9.33
C ARG A 85 -0.83 -1.75 10.22
N LEU A 86 -1.16 -3.04 10.28
CA LEU A 86 -0.45 -3.99 11.13
C LEU A 86 0.93 -4.35 10.57
N GLU A 87 1.09 -4.39 9.24
CA GLU A 87 2.36 -4.78 8.62
C GLU A 87 3.28 -3.60 8.33
N LYS A 88 2.78 -2.37 8.41
CA LYS A 88 3.56 -1.17 8.11
C LYS A 88 4.84 -1.04 8.94
N PRO A 89 4.82 -1.23 10.27
CA PRO A 89 6.05 -1.09 11.05
C PRO A 89 7.13 -2.08 10.62
N ASN A 90 6.75 -3.31 10.33
CA ASN A 90 7.68 -4.33 9.86
C ASN A 90 8.27 -3.96 8.50
N PHE A 91 7.43 -3.46 7.60
CA PHE A 91 7.88 -2.99 6.30
C PHE A 91 8.88 -1.84 6.44
N LEU A 92 8.57 -0.85 7.26
CA LEU A 92 9.43 0.32 7.47
C LEU A 92 10.78 -0.07 8.08
N SER A 93 10.81 -1.10 8.93
CA SER A 93 12.07 -1.55 9.54
C SER A 93 12.99 -2.23 8.54
N GLN A 94 12.45 -2.77 7.45
CA GLN A 94 13.22 -3.47 6.43
C GLN A 94 13.48 -2.61 5.20
N ALA A 95 12.60 -1.65 4.93
CA ALA A 95 12.68 -0.84 3.72
C ALA A 95 13.70 0.27 3.85
N ALA A 96 14.56 0.42 2.85
CA ALA A 96 15.48 1.54 2.76
C ALA A 96 14.83 2.62 1.92
N LEU A 97 14.17 3.58 2.59
CA LEU A 97 13.46 4.67 1.92
C LEU A 97 14.31 5.92 1.75
N ASP A 98 15.64 5.78 1.78
CA ASP A 98 16.56 6.89 1.70
C ASP A 98 16.38 7.67 0.39
N ASN A 99 15.88 8.90 0.50
CA ASN A 99 15.64 9.79 -0.62
C ASN A 99 14.71 9.20 -1.68
N LYS A 100 13.77 8.34 -1.26
CA LYS A 100 12.80 7.72 -2.15
C LYS A 100 11.39 7.93 -1.63
N ARG A 101 10.47 8.20 -2.54
CA ARG A 101 9.04 8.23 -2.24
C ARG A 101 8.40 6.97 -2.82
N VAL A 102 7.64 6.27 -2.02
CA VAL A 102 6.95 5.05 -2.44
C VAL A 102 5.45 5.27 -2.33
N ASN A 103 4.76 5.06 -3.43
CA ASN A 103 3.29 5.09 -3.46
C ASN A 103 2.80 3.68 -3.70
N LEU A 104 1.84 3.25 -2.89
CA LEU A 104 1.29 1.90 -2.91
C LEU A 104 -0.21 1.95 -3.16
N PHE A 105 -0.73 0.94 -3.83
CA PHE A 105 -2.17 0.75 -3.96
C PHE A 105 -2.47 -0.74 -3.90
N PHE A 106 -3.22 -1.15 -2.87
CA PHE A 106 -3.64 -2.54 -2.70
C PHE A 106 -5.00 -2.73 -3.32
N LEU A 107 -5.07 -3.60 -4.32
CA LEU A 107 -6.30 -3.90 -5.03
C LEU A 107 -6.70 -5.35 -4.76
N TYR A 108 -7.96 -5.55 -4.36
CA TYR A 108 -8.49 -6.88 -4.13
C TYR A 108 -9.14 -7.38 -5.43
N THR A 109 -8.68 -8.52 -5.94
CA THR A 109 -9.01 -8.95 -7.30
C THR A 109 -9.92 -10.18 -7.40
N ASP A 110 -10.40 -10.70 -6.26
CA ASP A 110 -11.26 -11.88 -6.24
C ASP A 110 -12.58 -11.56 -5.54
N ALA A 111 -13.67 -12.20 -6.00
CA ALA A 111 -14.98 -12.04 -5.38
C ALA A 111 -15.07 -12.72 -4.01
N LEU A 112 -14.25 -13.72 -3.75
CA LEU A 112 -14.21 -14.41 -2.48
C LEU A 112 -13.36 -13.62 -1.48
N VAL A 113 -13.99 -13.17 -0.40
CA VAL A 113 -13.30 -12.38 0.63
C VAL A 113 -12.67 -13.31 1.65
N LEU A 114 -11.37 -13.25 1.79
CA LEU A 114 -10.62 -14.05 2.75
C LEU A 114 -10.76 -13.48 4.15
N THR A 115 -10.33 -14.26 5.14
CA THR A 115 -10.30 -13.81 6.54
C THR A 115 -9.27 -12.70 6.72
N GLN A 116 -9.40 -11.93 7.81
CA GLN A 116 -8.44 -10.89 8.15
C GLN A 116 -7.01 -11.44 8.21
N ALA A 117 -6.83 -12.59 8.85
CA ALA A 117 -5.51 -13.20 8.99
C ALA A 117 -4.91 -13.58 7.63
N ALA A 118 -5.74 -14.13 6.74
CA ALA A 118 -5.29 -14.52 5.40
C ALA A 118 -4.91 -13.29 4.58
N ILE A 119 -5.72 -12.23 4.63
CA ILE A 119 -5.43 -10.98 3.92
C ILE A 119 -4.14 -10.35 4.46
N GLN A 120 -3.96 -10.35 5.77
CA GLN A 120 -2.73 -9.82 6.38
C GLN A 120 -1.50 -10.59 5.90
N GLY A 121 -1.59 -11.91 5.80
CA GLY A 121 -0.49 -12.72 5.29
C GLY A 121 -0.14 -12.38 3.84
N LYS A 122 -1.15 -12.13 3.01
CA LYS A 122 -0.93 -11.75 1.61
C LYS A 122 -0.31 -10.35 1.50
N VAL A 123 -0.77 -9.40 2.30
CA VAL A 123 -0.20 -8.05 2.35
C VAL A 123 1.25 -8.12 2.81
N LYS A 124 1.54 -8.91 3.82
CA LYS A 124 2.90 -9.11 4.32
C LYS A 124 3.81 -9.65 3.22
N GLU A 125 3.36 -10.66 2.47
CA GLU A 125 4.12 -11.23 1.37
C GLU A 125 4.38 -10.20 0.27
N ALA A 126 3.36 -9.42 -0.10
CA ALA A 126 3.51 -8.38 -1.10
C ALA A 126 4.52 -7.31 -0.68
N LEU A 127 4.46 -6.89 0.58
CA LEU A 127 5.41 -5.90 1.11
C LEU A 127 6.82 -6.46 1.18
N SER A 128 6.99 -7.74 1.48
CA SER A 128 8.30 -8.40 1.49
C SER A 128 8.92 -8.40 0.10
N LEU A 129 8.12 -8.68 -0.93
CA LEU A 129 8.57 -8.62 -2.31
C LEU A 129 8.94 -7.19 -2.71
N LEU A 130 8.19 -6.22 -2.22
CA LEU A 130 8.49 -4.82 -2.47
C LEU A 130 9.82 -4.40 -1.83
N VAL A 131 10.13 -4.88 -0.64
CA VAL A 131 11.42 -4.62 0.01
C VAL A 131 12.56 -5.08 -0.90
N THR A 132 12.42 -6.26 -1.50
CA THR A 132 13.42 -6.77 -2.45
C THR A 132 13.57 -5.83 -3.65
N LYS A 133 12.45 -5.34 -4.19
CA LYS A 133 12.48 -4.40 -5.31
C LYS A 133 13.15 -3.07 -4.93
N LEU A 134 12.91 -2.59 -3.71
CA LEU A 134 13.53 -1.37 -3.21
C LEU A 134 15.05 -1.51 -3.10
N LYS A 135 15.53 -2.69 -2.71
CA LYS A 135 16.97 -2.95 -2.60
C LYS A 135 17.64 -3.04 -3.95
N GLU A 136 16.91 -3.44 -4.98
CA GLU A 136 17.41 -3.53 -6.34
C GLU A 136 17.41 -2.17 -7.05
N ALA A 137 16.63 -1.24 -6.57
CA ALA A 137 16.44 0.05 -7.23
C ALA A 137 17.61 1.02 -6.97
#